data_c2b881ed91b851e6c296df729bc8e056
#
_entry.id   c2b881ed91b851e6c296df729bc8e056
#
_cell.length_a   1.000
_cell.length_b   1.000
_cell.length_c   1.000
_cell.angle_alpha   90.00
_cell.angle_beta   90.00
_cell.angle_gamma   90.00
#
_symmetry.space_group_name_H-M   'P 1'
#
loop_
_entity.id
_entity.type
_entity.pdbx_description
1 polymer ?
#
loop_
_entity_poly.entity_id
_entity_poly.type
_entity_poly.pdbx_seq_one_letter_code
_entity_poly.pdbx_strand_id
1 'polypeptide(L)'
;QMTNAEFDSVVADIETDNQVAVFHAVGTTRTFDGFMKVYTEDKDDDEDKKDAKLPPMNVGDKIAISEIIPEQHFTQAPPRYTEASLVKKLEELGIGRPSTYATIMSTIVDRAYVELDKQRRFHPTNGGWVIASYLNKYFSDLVDVNFTAKTEDTLDDVSNGKQDKITALENFWRPTDNMIEGARGIKTSEIIDEINLFMHNHLFSDGNDVCPDCGAKMGIKLSKFGHLKRKKWSHEVIRM
;
A
#
# COMPACT_ATOMS: atom_id res chain seq x y z
N GLN A 1 20.37 22.89 12.30
CA GLN A 1 20.38 21.44 12.23
C GLN A 1 20.40 20.87 13.64
N MET A 2 19.50 19.95 13.95
CA MET A 2 19.50 19.22 15.21
C MET A 2 20.50 18.07 15.14
N THR A 3 21.13 17.74 16.28
CA THR A 3 22.03 16.59 16.41
C THR A 3 21.25 15.27 16.32
N ASN A 4 21.85 14.22 15.77
CA ASN A 4 21.26 12.90 15.68
C ASN A 4 21.09 12.28 17.08
N ALA A 5 20.11 11.41 17.22
CA ALA A 5 19.98 10.54 18.38
C ALA A 5 20.99 9.38 18.27
N GLU A 6 21.49 8.92 19.42
CA GLU A 6 22.45 7.79 19.47
C GLU A 6 21.83 6.62 20.21
N PHE A 7 22.08 5.43 19.70
CA PHE A 7 21.57 4.19 20.25
C PHE A 7 22.69 3.16 20.37
N ASP A 8 22.71 2.46 21.50
CA ASP A 8 23.53 1.26 21.67
C ASP A 8 22.63 0.05 21.46
N SER A 9 23.01 -0.80 20.50
CA SER A 9 22.32 -2.07 20.23
C SER A 9 23.19 -3.24 20.68
N VAL A 10 22.61 -4.10 21.50
CA VAL A 10 23.24 -5.33 21.96
C VAL A 10 22.52 -6.51 21.34
N VAL A 11 23.28 -7.42 20.74
CA VAL A 11 22.78 -8.68 20.22
C VAL A 11 23.44 -9.79 21.02
N ALA A 12 22.67 -10.69 21.57
CA ALA A 12 23.16 -11.83 22.34
C ALA A 12 22.59 -13.13 21.79
N ASP A 13 23.47 -14.05 21.46
CA ASP A 13 23.15 -15.44 21.14
C ASP A 13 23.43 -16.31 22.36
N ILE A 14 22.39 -16.96 22.88
CA ILE A 14 22.43 -17.78 24.09
C ILE A 14 22.28 -19.23 23.65
N GLU A 15 23.35 -19.99 23.75
CA GLU A 15 23.38 -21.41 23.39
C GLU A 15 23.04 -22.28 24.59
N THR A 16 22.33 -23.37 24.34
CA THR A 16 22.11 -24.40 25.36
C THR A 16 23.38 -25.26 25.51
N ASP A 17 23.64 -25.79 26.70
CA ASP A 17 24.85 -26.62 26.98
C ASP A 17 25.00 -27.82 26.03
N ASN A 18 23.91 -28.34 25.49
CA ASN A 18 23.88 -29.44 24.54
C ASN A 18 23.88 -28.98 23.06
N GLN A 19 23.98 -27.68 22.81
CA GLN A 19 24.02 -27.07 21.45
C GLN A 19 22.79 -27.41 20.55
N VAL A 20 21.65 -27.75 21.14
CA VAL A 20 20.43 -28.13 20.41
C VAL A 20 19.60 -26.90 20.06
N ALA A 21 19.69 -25.84 20.84
CA ALA A 21 18.92 -24.62 20.61
C ALA A 21 19.78 -23.36 20.86
N VAL A 22 19.52 -22.33 20.08
CA VAL A 22 20.09 -20.99 20.22
C VAL A 22 18.95 -20.00 20.42
N PHE A 23 18.99 -19.23 21.49
CA PHE A 23 18.07 -18.13 21.72
C PHE A 23 18.71 -16.82 21.31
N HIS A 24 18.04 -16.07 20.46
CA HIS A 24 18.52 -14.79 19.94
C HIS A 24 17.82 -13.66 20.67
N ALA A 25 18.57 -12.80 21.35
CA ALA A 25 18.03 -11.64 22.06
C ALA A 25 18.65 -10.35 21.49
N VAL A 26 17.81 -9.37 21.22
CA VAL A 26 18.23 -8.04 20.76
C VAL A 26 17.68 -7.01 21.73
N GLY A 27 18.55 -6.13 22.18
CA GLY A 27 18.17 -4.97 22.99
C GLY A 27 18.76 -3.70 22.46
N THR A 28 18.00 -2.61 22.48
CA THR A 28 18.46 -1.30 22.05
C THR A 28 18.22 -0.30 23.19
N THR A 29 19.25 0.46 23.52
CA THR A 29 19.16 1.50 24.53
C THR A 29 19.54 2.83 23.90
N ARG A 30 18.68 3.83 24.03
CA ARG A 30 18.98 5.19 23.60
C ARG A 30 19.95 5.83 24.58
N THR A 31 21.14 6.21 24.12
CA THR A 31 22.21 6.81 24.91
C THR A 31 22.18 8.33 24.83
N PHE A 32 21.74 8.88 23.70
CA PHE A 32 21.58 10.31 23.50
C PHE A 32 20.31 10.64 22.73
N ASP A 33 19.49 11.53 23.27
CA ASP A 33 18.18 11.85 22.70
C ASP A 33 18.25 12.60 21.37
N GLY A 34 19.27 13.44 21.16
CA GLY A 34 19.39 14.25 19.95
C GLY A 34 18.09 15.01 19.61
N PHE A 35 17.69 14.99 18.34
CA PHE A 35 16.45 15.61 17.85
C PHE A 35 15.18 14.97 18.45
N MET A 36 15.25 13.73 18.90
CA MET A 36 14.09 13.01 19.48
C MET A 36 13.66 13.57 20.84
N LYS A 37 14.44 14.47 21.43
CA LYS A 37 14.02 15.19 22.64
C LYS A 37 12.87 16.17 22.38
N VAL A 38 12.76 16.67 21.17
CA VAL A 38 11.76 17.67 20.76
C VAL A 38 10.74 17.07 19.82
N TYR A 39 11.14 16.12 18.98
CA TYR A 39 10.32 15.47 17.97
C TYR A 39 10.47 13.96 18.09
N THR A 40 9.38 13.29 18.46
CA THR A 40 9.23 11.84 18.32
C THR A 40 8.30 11.57 17.18
N GLU A 41 8.77 10.87 16.16
CA GLU A 41 7.93 10.41 15.07
C GLU A 41 6.95 9.40 15.65
N ASP A 42 5.65 9.65 15.50
CA ASP A 42 4.64 8.64 15.83
C ASP A 42 4.85 7.46 14.87
N LYS A 43 5.17 6.30 15.44
CA LYS A 43 5.27 5.08 14.65
C LYS A 43 3.85 4.65 14.31
N ASP A 44 3.46 4.82 13.05
CA ASP A 44 2.15 4.43 12.52
C ASP A 44 1.90 2.92 12.54
N ASP A 45 2.95 2.14 12.75
CA ASP A 45 2.89 0.68 12.73
C ASP A 45 3.15 0.08 14.10
N ASP A 46 2.31 -0.87 14.47
CA ASP A 46 2.38 -1.73 15.65
C ASP A 46 3.66 -2.58 15.72
N GLU A 47 4.81 -1.98 15.49
CA GLU A 47 6.03 -2.56 16.03
C GLU A 47 6.10 -2.23 17.53
N ASP A 48 5.26 -2.92 18.31
CA ASP A 48 5.48 -3.18 19.72
C ASP A 48 6.76 -4.01 19.93
N LYS A 49 7.84 -3.64 19.27
CA LYS A 49 9.17 -3.93 19.78
C LYS A 49 9.37 -2.96 20.93
N LYS A 50 8.78 -3.32 22.08
CA LYS A 50 9.23 -2.78 23.37
C LYS A 50 10.74 -2.81 23.28
N ASP A 51 11.36 -1.63 23.36
CA ASP A 51 12.81 -1.50 23.45
C ASP A 51 13.23 -2.37 24.66
N ALA A 52 13.46 -3.64 24.42
CA ALA A 52 13.87 -4.57 25.46
C ALA A 52 15.29 -4.18 25.83
N LYS A 53 15.41 -3.61 27.02
CA LYS A 53 16.70 -3.27 27.59
C LYS A 53 17.33 -4.55 28.09
N LEU A 54 18.33 -5.06 27.37
CA LEU A 54 19.09 -6.20 27.87
C LEU A 54 20.02 -5.76 29.00
N PRO A 55 20.19 -6.59 30.03
CA PRO A 55 21.19 -6.36 31.07
C PRO A 55 22.60 -6.47 30.44
N PRO A 56 23.62 -5.87 31.05
CA PRO A 56 24.99 -6.06 30.60
C PRO A 56 25.38 -7.52 30.73
N MET A 57 25.87 -8.11 29.63
CA MET A 57 26.26 -9.53 29.50
C MET A 57 27.62 -9.61 28.86
N ASN A 58 28.42 -10.62 29.26
CA ASN A 58 29.72 -10.93 28.69
C ASN A 58 29.69 -12.29 28.02
N VAL A 59 30.55 -12.47 27.02
CA VAL A 59 30.71 -13.78 26.37
C VAL A 59 31.19 -14.80 27.39
N GLY A 60 30.43 -15.91 27.51
CA GLY A 60 30.71 -16.99 28.46
C GLY A 60 29.93 -16.88 29.79
N ASP A 61 29.12 -15.84 29.99
CA ASP A 61 28.25 -15.77 31.13
C ASP A 61 27.22 -16.90 31.10
N LYS A 62 26.98 -17.53 32.26
CA LYS A 62 25.95 -18.57 32.38
C LYS A 62 24.62 -17.94 32.79
N ILE A 63 23.62 -18.13 31.96
CA ILE A 63 22.26 -17.60 32.16
C ILE A 63 21.35 -18.72 32.62
N ALA A 64 20.65 -18.52 33.74
CA ALA A 64 19.65 -19.46 34.20
C ALA A 64 18.31 -19.18 33.52
N ILE A 65 17.72 -20.20 32.91
CA ILE A 65 16.37 -20.12 32.34
C ILE A 65 15.36 -20.22 33.49
N SER A 66 14.52 -19.21 33.65
CA SER A 66 13.44 -19.22 34.62
C SER A 66 12.18 -19.91 34.10
N GLU A 67 11.83 -19.61 32.84
CA GLU A 67 10.65 -20.13 32.18
C GLU A 67 10.81 -20.12 30.68
N ILE A 68 10.23 -21.10 29.99
CA ILE A 68 10.11 -21.14 28.52
C ILE A 68 8.64 -20.96 28.18
N ILE A 69 8.31 -19.84 27.53
CA ILE A 69 6.95 -19.52 27.11
C ILE A 69 6.84 -19.77 25.61
N PRO A 70 6.23 -20.89 25.16
CA PRO A 70 6.00 -21.11 23.75
C PRO A 70 4.85 -20.26 23.26
N GLU A 71 5.11 -19.42 22.25
CA GLU A 71 4.08 -18.61 21.60
C GLU A 71 4.03 -18.95 20.11
N GLN A 72 2.82 -19.05 19.59
CA GLN A 72 2.60 -19.21 18.16
C GLN A 72 2.32 -17.85 17.53
N HIS A 73 3.17 -17.45 16.60
CA HIS A 73 2.99 -16.22 15.83
C HIS A 73 2.67 -16.55 14.38
N PHE A 74 1.80 -15.73 13.78
CA PHE A 74 1.50 -15.81 12.36
C PHE A 74 1.99 -14.55 11.68
N THR A 75 2.49 -14.69 10.46
CA THR A 75 2.83 -13.54 9.64
C THR A 75 1.59 -12.69 9.39
N GLN A 76 1.70 -11.41 9.66
CA GLN A 76 0.63 -10.45 9.41
C GLN A 76 0.82 -9.82 8.03
N ALA A 77 -0.29 -9.45 7.39
CA ALA A 77 -0.23 -8.67 6.17
C ALA A 77 0.38 -7.28 6.48
N PRO A 78 1.09 -6.67 5.50
CA PRO A 78 1.58 -5.30 5.68
C PRO A 78 0.43 -4.36 6.08
N PRO A 79 0.69 -3.40 6.98
CA PRO A 79 -0.31 -2.44 7.41
C PRO A 79 -0.77 -1.58 6.22
N ARG A 80 -1.99 -1.04 6.33
CA ARG A 80 -2.49 -0.09 5.34
C ARG A 80 -1.79 1.25 5.49
N TYR A 81 -1.61 1.94 4.38
CA TYR A 81 -0.97 3.25 4.38
C TYR A 81 -1.81 4.29 5.14
N THR A 82 -1.13 5.09 5.94
CA THR A 82 -1.59 6.40 6.42
C THR A 82 -1.16 7.48 5.43
N GLU A 83 -1.58 8.73 5.65
CA GLU A 83 -1.12 9.86 4.82
C GLU A 83 0.42 9.97 4.85
N ALA A 84 1.03 9.84 6.03
CA ALA A 84 2.49 9.94 6.20
C ALA A 84 3.24 8.80 5.51
N SER A 85 2.84 7.55 5.75
CA SER A 85 3.50 6.40 5.16
C SER A 85 3.29 6.31 3.64
N LEU A 86 2.15 6.80 3.13
CA LEU A 86 1.93 6.89 1.68
C LEU A 86 2.79 7.96 1.03
N VAL A 87 2.93 9.14 1.64
CA VAL A 87 3.85 10.19 1.16
C VAL A 87 5.28 9.67 1.11
N LYS A 88 5.74 9.02 2.20
CA LYS A 88 7.06 8.39 2.23
C LYS A 88 7.24 7.38 1.09
N LYS A 89 6.22 6.56 0.84
CA LYS A 89 6.28 5.58 -0.26
C LYS A 89 6.32 6.23 -1.64
N LEU A 90 5.56 7.30 -1.86
CA LEU A 90 5.59 8.07 -3.11
C LEU A 90 6.97 8.72 -3.33
N GLU A 91 7.57 9.27 -2.27
CA GLU A 91 8.92 9.84 -2.29
C GLU A 91 9.97 8.78 -2.65
N GLU A 92 9.93 7.60 -1.99
CA GLU A 92 10.82 6.48 -2.31
C GLU A 92 10.71 6.02 -3.77
N LEU A 93 9.53 6.13 -4.36
CA LEU A 93 9.25 5.74 -5.74
C LEU A 93 9.50 6.87 -6.75
N GLY A 94 9.84 8.07 -6.31
CA GLY A 94 10.03 9.24 -7.17
C GLY A 94 8.74 9.79 -7.77
N ILE A 95 7.59 9.48 -7.19
CA ILE A 95 6.26 9.91 -7.66
C ILE A 95 5.82 11.15 -6.89
N GLY A 96 5.49 12.22 -7.62
CA GLY A 96 5.12 13.50 -7.05
C GLY A 96 6.33 14.29 -6.54
N ARG A 97 6.04 15.45 -5.99
CA ARG A 97 7.01 16.37 -5.37
C ARG A 97 6.39 16.95 -4.11
N PRO A 98 7.17 17.55 -3.20
CA PRO A 98 6.64 18.12 -1.94
C PRO A 98 5.42 19.03 -2.15
N SER A 99 5.37 19.79 -3.24
CA SER A 99 4.26 20.66 -3.58
C SER A 99 2.99 19.93 -4.02
N THR A 100 3.06 18.67 -4.43
CA THR A 100 1.92 17.91 -4.99
C THR A 100 1.37 16.84 -4.05
N TYR A 101 2.11 16.39 -3.03
CA TYR A 101 1.66 15.31 -2.15
C TYR A 101 0.31 15.58 -1.49
N ALA A 102 0.12 16.77 -0.93
CA ALA A 102 -1.14 17.13 -0.30
C ALA A 102 -2.32 17.09 -1.28
N THR A 103 -2.12 17.54 -2.51
CA THR A 103 -3.14 17.51 -3.56
C THR A 103 -3.44 16.08 -4.01
N ILE A 104 -2.44 15.21 -4.08
CA ILE A 104 -2.62 13.78 -4.40
C ILE A 104 -3.52 13.14 -3.33
N MET A 105 -3.19 13.33 -2.03
CA MET A 105 -3.96 12.77 -0.92
C MET A 105 -5.41 13.25 -0.93
N SER A 106 -5.64 14.57 -1.03
CA SER A 106 -6.99 15.11 -1.09
C SER A 106 -7.77 14.61 -2.30
N THR A 107 -7.14 14.52 -3.47
CA THR A 107 -7.80 14.08 -4.72
C THR A 107 -8.33 12.65 -4.61
N ILE A 108 -7.58 11.71 -4.06
CA ILE A 108 -8.02 10.31 -3.96
C ILE A 108 -9.17 10.15 -2.95
N VAL A 109 -9.20 10.99 -1.90
CA VAL A 109 -10.29 11.02 -0.91
C VAL A 109 -11.52 11.73 -1.50
N ASP A 110 -11.37 12.92 -2.09
CA ASP A 110 -12.46 13.72 -2.62
C ASP A 110 -13.21 13.00 -3.77
N ARG A 111 -12.47 12.21 -4.55
CA ARG A 111 -13.05 11.36 -5.59
C ARG A 111 -13.62 10.05 -5.06
N ALA A 112 -13.58 9.85 -3.75
CA ALA A 112 -14.01 8.62 -3.09
C ALA A 112 -13.36 7.34 -3.69
N TYR A 113 -12.10 7.42 -4.12
CA TYR A 113 -11.34 6.23 -4.51
C TYR A 113 -10.85 5.47 -3.28
N VAL A 114 -10.63 6.20 -2.20
CA VAL A 114 -10.29 5.68 -0.89
C VAL A 114 -11.13 6.36 0.18
N GLU A 115 -11.29 5.69 1.32
CA GLU A 115 -11.86 6.26 2.54
C GLU A 115 -10.87 6.06 3.69
N LEU A 116 -10.94 6.93 4.69
CA LEU A 116 -10.09 6.87 5.88
C LEU A 116 -10.86 6.20 7.01
N ASP A 117 -10.21 5.25 7.68
CA ASP A 117 -10.73 4.67 8.92
C ASP A 117 -10.50 5.60 10.13
N LYS A 118 -10.87 5.12 11.32
CA LYS A 118 -10.70 5.87 12.59
C LYS A 118 -9.23 6.14 12.92
N GLN A 119 -8.30 5.33 12.39
CA GLN A 119 -6.85 5.44 12.56
C GLN A 119 -6.19 6.20 11.41
N ARG A 120 -7.00 6.85 10.54
CA ARG A 120 -6.55 7.59 9.34
C ARG A 120 -5.78 6.73 8.33
N ARG A 121 -6.09 5.44 8.26
CA ARG A 121 -5.53 4.53 7.26
C ARG A 121 -6.42 4.50 6.02
N PHE A 122 -5.81 4.48 4.85
CA PHE A 122 -6.51 4.44 3.57
C PHE A 122 -7.09 3.06 3.28
N HIS A 123 -8.37 3.03 2.98
CA HIS A 123 -9.10 1.85 2.52
C HIS A 123 -9.64 2.10 1.12
N PRO A 124 -9.21 1.31 0.11
CA PRO A 124 -9.78 1.43 -1.23
C PRO A 124 -11.28 1.16 -1.21
N THR A 125 -12.04 2.02 -1.86
CA THR A 125 -13.48 1.81 -2.08
C THR A 125 -13.70 0.88 -3.27
N ASN A 126 -14.93 0.38 -3.43
CA ASN A 126 -15.29 -0.36 -4.63
C ASN A 126 -15.13 0.49 -5.90
N GLY A 127 -15.40 1.80 -5.81
CA GLY A 127 -15.16 2.74 -6.91
C GLY A 127 -13.69 2.85 -7.25
N GLY A 128 -12.82 2.93 -6.23
CA GLY A 128 -11.37 2.91 -6.41
C GLY A 128 -10.88 1.64 -7.10
N TRP A 129 -11.38 0.48 -6.70
CA TRP A 129 -11.05 -0.80 -7.33
C TRP A 129 -11.47 -0.86 -8.80
N VAL A 130 -12.68 -0.38 -9.12
CA VAL A 130 -13.18 -0.32 -10.51
C VAL A 130 -12.28 0.57 -11.38
N ILE A 131 -11.94 1.76 -10.91
CA ILE A 131 -11.07 2.68 -11.66
C ILE A 131 -9.67 2.08 -11.82
N ALA A 132 -9.10 1.51 -10.74
CA ALA A 132 -7.78 0.90 -10.80
C ALA A 132 -7.76 -0.28 -11.78
N SER A 133 -8.78 -1.15 -11.78
CA SER A 133 -8.85 -2.27 -12.72
C SER A 133 -8.96 -1.80 -14.18
N TYR A 134 -9.78 -0.80 -14.44
CA TYR A 134 -9.93 -0.20 -15.77
C TYR A 134 -8.62 0.39 -16.29
N LEU A 135 -7.97 1.20 -15.46
CA LEU A 135 -6.71 1.85 -15.83
C LEU A 135 -5.58 0.83 -16.04
N ASN A 136 -5.46 -0.17 -15.16
CA ASN A 136 -4.47 -1.23 -15.34
C ASN A 136 -4.69 -2.06 -16.60
N LYS A 137 -5.93 -2.24 -17.03
CA LYS A 137 -6.24 -3.02 -18.23
C LYS A 137 -5.96 -2.25 -19.53
N TYR A 138 -6.42 -1.00 -19.59
CA TYR A 138 -6.42 -0.23 -20.85
C TYR A 138 -5.36 0.86 -20.94
N PHE A 139 -4.76 1.22 -19.79
CA PHE A 139 -3.79 2.31 -19.67
C PHE A 139 -2.63 1.89 -18.76
N SER A 140 -2.19 0.63 -18.85
CA SER A 140 -1.15 0.05 -18.00
C SER A 140 0.10 0.91 -17.90
N ASP A 141 0.55 1.44 -19.04
CA ASP A 141 1.77 2.24 -19.09
C ASP A 141 1.62 3.57 -18.33
N LEU A 142 0.42 4.18 -18.37
CA LEU A 142 0.15 5.45 -17.66
C LEU A 142 0.06 5.29 -16.14
N VAL A 143 -0.29 4.10 -15.66
CA VAL A 143 -0.39 3.79 -14.22
C VAL A 143 0.85 3.07 -13.68
N ASP A 144 1.82 2.78 -14.55
CA ASP A 144 3.09 2.21 -14.13
C ASP A 144 3.89 3.20 -13.28
N VAL A 145 4.41 2.70 -12.16
CA VAL A 145 5.16 3.49 -11.19
C VAL A 145 6.41 4.11 -11.83
N ASN A 146 7.14 3.34 -12.64
CA ASN A 146 8.37 3.81 -13.26
C ASN A 146 8.08 4.86 -14.35
N PHE A 147 6.97 4.70 -15.07
CA PHE A 147 6.54 5.70 -16.06
C PHE A 147 6.23 7.04 -15.39
N THR A 148 5.51 7.01 -14.26
CA THR A 148 5.17 8.23 -13.51
C THR A 148 6.44 8.89 -12.97
N ALA A 149 7.33 8.14 -12.33
CA ALA A 149 8.60 8.65 -11.82
C ALA A 149 9.45 9.28 -12.94
N LYS A 150 9.59 8.58 -14.08
CA LYS A 150 10.32 9.09 -15.24
C LYS A 150 9.70 10.37 -15.84
N THR A 151 8.38 10.49 -15.78
CA THR A 151 7.68 11.69 -16.22
C THR A 151 8.01 12.87 -15.31
N GLU A 152 8.04 12.68 -14.01
CA GLU A 152 8.45 13.68 -13.02
C GLU A 152 9.91 14.12 -13.27
N ASP A 153 10.83 13.18 -13.51
CA ASP A 153 12.23 13.49 -13.81
C ASP A 153 12.36 14.27 -15.14
N THR A 154 11.55 13.90 -16.14
CA THR A 154 11.50 14.64 -17.42
C THR A 154 11.05 16.08 -17.22
N LEU A 155 10.06 16.32 -16.34
CA LEU A 155 9.61 17.68 -16.01
C LEU A 155 10.70 18.50 -15.30
N ASP A 156 11.45 17.85 -14.40
CA ASP A 156 12.60 18.48 -13.75
C ASP A 156 13.71 18.82 -14.77
N ASP A 157 13.98 17.94 -15.72
CA ASP A 157 14.97 18.19 -16.77
C ASP A 157 14.54 19.34 -17.71
N VAL A 158 13.26 19.45 -18.04
CA VAL A 158 12.71 20.61 -18.78
C VAL A 158 12.86 21.89 -17.94
N SER A 159 12.53 21.85 -16.66
CA SER A 159 12.66 22.98 -15.75
C SER A 159 14.11 23.48 -15.62
N ASN A 160 15.07 22.55 -15.64
CA ASN A 160 16.49 22.84 -15.58
C ASN A 160 17.14 23.17 -16.94
N GLY A 161 16.36 23.23 -18.03
CA GLY A 161 16.84 23.54 -19.37
C GLY A 161 17.66 22.41 -20.03
N LYS A 162 17.64 21.20 -19.49
CA LYS A 162 18.35 20.04 -20.04
C LYS A 162 17.60 19.37 -21.19
N GLN A 163 16.28 19.52 -21.23
CA GLN A 163 15.42 18.96 -22.26
C GLN A 163 14.48 20.01 -22.82
N ASP A 164 14.20 19.91 -24.13
CA ASP A 164 13.23 20.77 -24.77
C ASP A 164 11.79 20.38 -24.39
N LYS A 165 10.97 21.38 -24.07
CA LYS A 165 9.57 21.21 -23.63
C LYS A 165 8.73 20.52 -24.71
N ILE A 166 8.88 20.88 -25.99
CA ILE A 166 8.04 20.33 -27.07
C ILE A 166 8.35 18.85 -27.24
N THR A 167 9.64 18.52 -27.27
CA THR A 167 10.10 17.13 -27.37
C THR A 167 9.58 16.29 -26.19
N ALA A 168 9.61 16.83 -24.96
CA ALA A 168 9.07 16.15 -23.79
C ALA A 168 7.56 15.89 -23.91
N LEU A 169 6.80 16.89 -24.37
CA LEU A 169 5.35 16.75 -24.59
C LEU A 169 5.03 15.75 -25.71
N GLU A 170 5.77 15.74 -26.82
CA GLU A 170 5.55 14.77 -27.89
C GLU A 170 5.82 13.34 -27.45
N ASN A 171 6.90 13.12 -26.68
CA ASN A 171 7.26 11.81 -26.14
C ASN A 171 6.20 11.27 -25.16
N PHE A 172 5.56 12.15 -24.41
CA PHE A 172 4.46 11.79 -23.54
C PHE A 172 3.16 11.55 -24.31
N TRP A 173 2.83 12.46 -25.25
CA TRP A 173 1.52 12.48 -25.90
C TRP A 173 1.33 11.33 -26.90
N ARG A 174 2.32 11.03 -27.73
CA ARG A 174 2.17 10.00 -28.79
C ARG A 174 1.77 8.62 -28.24
N PRO A 175 2.44 8.05 -27.22
CA PRO A 175 2.01 6.79 -26.63
C PRO A 175 0.62 6.89 -25.99
N THR A 176 0.34 8.01 -25.32
CA THR A 176 -0.94 8.27 -24.67
C THR A 176 -2.10 8.30 -25.66
N ASP A 177 -1.92 9.01 -26.77
CA ASP A 177 -2.92 9.12 -27.84
C ASP A 177 -3.22 7.74 -28.47
N ASN A 178 -2.20 6.94 -28.72
CA ASN A 178 -2.37 5.57 -29.22
C ASN A 178 -3.20 4.69 -28.26
N MET A 179 -2.99 4.81 -26.95
CA MET A 179 -3.78 4.09 -25.94
C MET A 179 -5.24 4.59 -25.94
N ILE A 180 -5.46 5.88 -26.04
CA ILE A 180 -6.79 6.48 -26.11
C ILE A 180 -7.53 5.98 -27.35
N GLU A 181 -6.91 6.00 -28.51
CA GLU A 181 -7.51 5.51 -29.78
C GLU A 181 -7.81 4.00 -29.68
N GLY A 182 -6.92 3.21 -29.09
CA GLY A 182 -7.16 1.79 -28.82
C GLY A 182 -8.38 1.57 -27.91
N ALA A 183 -8.54 2.38 -26.88
CA ALA A 183 -9.65 2.28 -25.95
C ALA A 183 -11.02 2.73 -26.55
N ARG A 184 -11.02 3.67 -27.50
CA ARG A 184 -12.25 4.16 -28.16
C ARG A 184 -13.01 3.10 -28.93
N GLY A 185 -12.32 2.07 -29.45
CA GLY A 185 -12.92 0.98 -30.21
C GLY A 185 -13.61 -0.07 -29.37
N ILE A 186 -13.43 -0.06 -28.05
CA ILE A 186 -13.92 -1.11 -27.16
C ILE A 186 -15.39 -0.83 -26.78
N LYS A 187 -16.23 -1.86 -26.89
CA LYS A 187 -17.63 -1.73 -26.50
C LYS A 187 -17.76 -1.64 -24.98
N THR A 188 -18.66 -0.78 -24.51
CA THR A 188 -18.93 -0.62 -23.08
C THR A 188 -19.31 -1.94 -22.39
N SER A 189 -19.99 -2.88 -23.10
CA SER A 189 -20.31 -4.20 -22.57
C SER A 189 -19.04 -5.00 -22.25
N GLU A 190 -18.05 -5.00 -23.13
CA GLU A 190 -16.78 -5.72 -22.94
C GLU A 190 -16.02 -5.16 -21.74
N ILE A 191 -16.00 -3.84 -21.58
CA ILE A 191 -15.40 -3.18 -20.42
C ILE A 191 -16.09 -3.60 -19.12
N ILE A 192 -17.43 -3.63 -19.12
CA ILE A 192 -18.22 -4.05 -17.96
C ILE A 192 -17.95 -5.52 -17.59
N ASP A 193 -17.87 -6.40 -18.58
CA ASP A 193 -17.60 -7.82 -18.35
C ASP A 193 -16.20 -8.05 -17.75
N GLU A 194 -15.20 -7.36 -18.24
CA GLU A 194 -13.84 -7.40 -17.70
C GLU A 194 -13.77 -6.88 -16.25
N ILE A 195 -14.42 -5.75 -15.99
CA ILE A 195 -14.49 -5.18 -14.63
C ILE A 195 -15.23 -6.15 -13.71
N ASN A 196 -16.33 -6.75 -14.17
CA ASN A 196 -17.08 -7.73 -13.39
C ASN A 196 -16.24 -8.95 -13.03
N LEU A 197 -15.44 -9.44 -13.95
CA LEU A 197 -14.53 -10.56 -13.70
C LEU A 197 -13.49 -10.23 -12.62
N PHE A 198 -12.88 -9.06 -12.72
CA PHE A 198 -11.90 -8.58 -11.73
C PHE A 198 -12.54 -8.38 -10.35
N MET A 199 -13.67 -7.68 -10.31
CA MET A 199 -14.38 -7.36 -9.08
C MET A 199 -15.02 -8.58 -8.42
N HIS A 200 -15.40 -9.60 -9.20
CA HIS A 200 -15.94 -10.84 -8.67
C HIS A 200 -14.96 -11.49 -7.67
N ASN A 201 -13.72 -11.64 -8.06
CA ASN A 201 -12.68 -12.22 -7.21
C ASN A 201 -12.40 -11.38 -5.95
N HIS A 202 -12.57 -10.06 -6.06
CA HIS A 202 -12.39 -9.14 -4.93
C HIS A 202 -13.57 -9.18 -3.95
N LEU A 203 -14.80 -9.23 -4.45
CA LEU A 203 -16.02 -9.19 -3.62
C LEU A 203 -16.43 -10.54 -3.06
N PHE A 204 -16.01 -11.63 -3.70
CA PHE A 204 -16.30 -13.02 -3.32
C PHE A 204 -15.01 -13.80 -3.04
N SER A 205 -14.08 -13.17 -2.34
CA SER A 205 -12.77 -13.77 -1.99
C SER A 205 -12.88 -15.06 -1.18
N ASP A 206 -13.98 -15.23 -0.45
CA ASP A 206 -14.34 -16.42 0.32
C ASP A 206 -15.01 -17.52 -0.52
N GLY A 207 -15.15 -17.32 -1.83
CA GLY A 207 -15.79 -18.28 -2.75
C GLY A 207 -17.31 -18.39 -2.61
N ASN A 208 -17.92 -17.55 -1.75
CA ASN A 208 -19.35 -17.59 -1.50
C ASN A 208 -20.11 -16.64 -2.43
N ASP A 209 -20.11 -16.98 -3.74
CA ASP A 209 -20.79 -16.24 -4.80
C ASP A 209 -22.22 -16.73 -5.09
N VAL A 210 -22.77 -17.54 -4.19
CA VAL A 210 -24.10 -18.14 -4.34
C VAL A 210 -25.13 -17.44 -3.46
N CYS A 211 -26.29 -17.15 -4.01
CA CYS A 211 -27.39 -16.57 -3.26
C CYS A 211 -27.91 -17.55 -2.19
N PRO A 212 -27.96 -17.18 -0.91
CA PRO A 212 -28.40 -18.07 0.16
C PRO A 212 -29.87 -18.45 0.04
N ASP A 213 -30.70 -17.66 -0.65
CA ASP A 213 -32.14 -17.89 -0.75
C ASP A 213 -32.53 -18.80 -1.93
N CYS A 214 -31.81 -18.72 -3.07
CA CYS A 214 -32.19 -19.44 -4.28
C CYS A 214 -31.08 -20.27 -4.94
N GLY A 215 -29.86 -20.27 -4.39
CA GLY A 215 -28.74 -21.02 -4.93
C GLY A 215 -28.17 -20.48 -6.26
N ALA A 216 -28.68 -19.39 -6.80
CA ALA A 216 -28.19 -18.82 -8.05
C ALA A 216 -26.89 -18.06 -7.84
N LYS A 217 -26.02 -18.05 -8.85
CA LYS A 217 -24.77 -17.31 -8.85
C LYS A 217 -25.03 -15.81 -8.74
N MET A 218 -24.33 -15.14 -7.82
CA MET A 218 -24.44 -13.69 -7.64
C MET A 218 -23.53 -12.97 -8.62
N GLY A 219 -24.04 -11.89 -9.22
CA GLY A 219 -23.28 -11.02 -10.11
C GLY A 219 -23.11 -9.63 -9.52
N ILE A 220 -22.27 -8.83 -10.16
CA ILE A 220 -22.00 -7.44 -9.79
C ILE A 220 -22.78 -6.54 -10.73
N LYS A 221 -23.46 -5.53 -10.16
CA LYS A 221 -24.13 -4.51 -10.94
C LYS A 221 -23.58 -3.14 -10.61
N LEU A 222 -23.01 -2.46 -11.59
CA LEU A 222 -22.62 -1.07 -11.50
C LEU A 222 -23.88 -0.19 -11.51
N SER A 223 -24.06 0.64 -10.49
CA SER A 223 -25.16 1.62 -10.47
C SER A 223 -24.71 2.94 -11.07
N LYS A 224 -25.65 3.75 -11.57
CA LYS A 224 -25.39 5.12 -12.06
C LYS A 224 -24.72 6.03 -11.04
N PHE A 225 -24.75 5.68 -9.77
CA PHE A 225 -24.17 6.44 -8.66
C PHE A 225 -22.83 5.88 -8.16
N GLY A 226 -22.17 5.01 -8.93
CA GLY A 226 -20.85 4.45 -8.58
C GLY A 226 -20.85 3.47 -7.40
N HIS A 227 -21.99 3.23 -6.74
CA HIS A 227 -22.06 2.30 -5.62
C HIS A 227 -22.25 0.87 -6.11
N LEU A 228 -21.23 0.03 -5.92
CA LEU A 228 -21.37 -1.42 -6.01
C LEU A 228 -22.17 -1.90 -4.80
N LYS A 229 -23.45 -2.19 -4.99
CA LYS A 229 -24.24 -2.90 -3.97
C LYS A 229 -24.22 -4.39 -4.28
N ARG A 230 -23.84 -5.22 -3.30
CA ARG A 230 -24.24 -6.62 -3.25
C ARG A 230 -25.78 -6.61 -3.26
N LYS A 231 -26.40 -6.81 -4.42
CA LYS A 231 -27.86 -6.92 -4.47
C LYS A 231 -28.21 -8.38 -4.35
N LYS A 232 -29.05 -8.74 -3.36
CA LYS A 232 -29.94 -9.88 -3.46
C LYS A 232 -30.63 -9.78 -4.82
N TRP A 233 -30.41 -10.73 -5.68
CA TRP A 233 -31.14 -10.84 -6.91
C TRP A 233 -32.59 -11.19 -6.56
N SER A 234 -33.48 -10.23 -6.48
CA SER A 234 -34.88 -10.52 -6.67
C SER A 234 -35.07 -10.85 -8.14
N HIS A 235 -35.67 -11.96 -8.45
CA HIS A 235 -36.08 -12.62 -9.70
C HIS A 235 -36.29 -11.79 -10.97
N GLU A 236 -35.64 -10.68 -11.18
CA GLU A 236 -35.57 -10.02 -12.48
C GLU A 236 -34.41 -10.58 -13.28
N VAL A 237 -34.69 -11.62 -14.00
CA VAL A 237 -33.92 -12.11 -15.14
C VAL A 237 -33.64 -10.92 -16.05
N ILE A 238 -32.40 -10.42 -16.05
CA ILE A 238 -31.94 -9.58 -17.15
C ILE A 238 -31.76 -10.55 -18.33
N ARG A 239 -32.79 -10.66 -19.16
CA ARG A 239 -32.62 -11.17 -20.54
C ARG A 239 -31.67 -10.19 -21.23
N MET A 240 -30.52 -10.71 -21.64
CA MET A 240 -29.66 -10.05 -22.63
C MET A 240 -30.38 -9.84 -23.93
#